data_2d9fe87ae086bac2d7b3a328c4f9b8bd
#
_entry.id   2d9fe87ae086bac2d7b3a328c4f9b8bd
#
_cell.length_a   1.000
_cell.length_b   1.000
_cell.length_c   1.000
_cell.angle_alpha   90.00
_cell.angle_beta   90.00
_cell.angle_gamma   90.00
#
_symmetry.space_group_name_H-M   'P 1'
#
loop_
_entity.id
_entity.type
_entity.pdbx_description
1 polymer ?
#
loop_
_entity_poly.entity_id
_entity_poly.type
_entity_poly.pdbx_seq_one_letter_code
_entity_poly.pdbx_strand_id
1 'polypeptide(L)'
;LADPKSRDDAIYAAIKNDPAKQKFVQETEHLDNKIAQAMNIPVPDDLVNKLILRQTLASHQQQKSKTRVRLAMAASVALVMGLTANFMMFSSTYKNLADYAIAHVNHEAKHFSNTAEPTVTLASLNDKMAVFKGSFDSTFGTLIFADYCRFDGNKSLHLVFQGQSSPVNVFILPDDKDLEFVANFEDAKLRGKSLHFNHSNIVVVGDKNEPIKQWLNA
;
A
#
# COMPACT_ATOMS: atom_id res chain seq x y z
N LEU A 1 -68.77 -22.79 -28.28
CA LEU A 1 -68.65 -22.44 -29.71
C LEU A 1 -68.41 -23.74 -30.45
N ALA A 2 -69.37 -24.13 -31.33
CA ALA A 2 -69.25 -25.35 -32.10
C ALA A 2 -68.12 -25.20 -33.11
N ASP A 3 -67.20 -26.14 -33.16
CA ASP A 3 -66.14 -26.23 -34.14
C ASP A 3 -66.80 -26.41 -35.54
N PRO A 4 -66.62 -25.47 -36.49
CA PRO A 4 -67.23 -25.58 -37.80
C PRO A 4 -66.69 -26.77 -38.62
N LYS A 5 -65.57 -27.38 -38.20
CA LYS A 5 -64.98 -28.58 -38.80
C LYS A 5 -65.38 -29.87 -38.04
N SER A 6 -66.28 -29.77 -37.07
CA SER A 6 -66.76 -30.94 -36.32
C SER A 6 -67.41 -31.94 -37.28
N ARG A 7 -67.02 -33.20 -37.21
CA ARG A 7 -67.56 -34.31 -38.01
C ARG A 7 -68.70 -35.02 -37.30
N ASP A 8 -69.35 -34.38 -36.36
CA ASP A 8 -70.53 -34.89 -35.70
C ASP A 8 -71.68 -35.02 -36.71
N ASP A 9 -72.20 -36.26 -36.86
CA ASP A 9 -73.22 -36.58 -37.84
C ASP A 9 -74.51 -35.74 -37.68
N ALA A 10 -74.85 -35.39 -36.45
CA ALA A 10 -75.96 -34.53 -36.15
C ALA A 10 -75.78 -33.10 -36.64
N ILE A 11 -74.54 -32.57 -36.53
CA ILE A 11 -74.19 -31.23 -37.01
C ILE A 11 -74.15 -31.25 -38.53
N TYR A 12 -73.64 -32.28 -39.15
CA TYR A 12 -73.59 -32.43 -40.60
C TYR A 12 -74.96 -32.50 -41.24
N ALA A 13 -75.85 -33.33 -40.62
CA ALA A 13 -77.27 -33.43 -41.09
C ALA A 13 -78.05 -32.09 -40.93
N ALA A 14 -77.75 -31.36 -39.84
CA ALA A 14 -78.42 -30.05 -39.64
C ALA A 14 -77.93 -28.96 -40.62
N ILE A 15 -76.65 -29.03 -41.07
CA ILE A 15 -76.07 -28.13 -42.06
C ILE A 15 -76.58 -28.48 -43.44
N LYS A 16 -76.66 -29.76 -43.80
CA LYS A 16 -77.03 -30.22 -45.13
C LYS A 16 -78.47 -29.79 -45.57
N ASN A 17 -79.38 -29.70 -44.60
CA ASN A 17 -80.78 -29.42 -44.84
C ASN A 17 -81.18 -27.93 -44.65
N ASP A 18 -80.21 -27.05 -44.32
CA ASP A 18 -80.47 -25.65 -44.02
C ASP A 18 -79.48 -24.75 -44.74
N PRO A 19 -79.88 -24.03 -45.84
CA PRO A 19 -79.03 -23.16 -46.61
C PRO A 19 -78.41 -22.04 -45.78
N ALA A 20 -79.05 -21.54 -44.74
CA ALA A 20 -78.53 -20.48 -43.90
C ALA A 20 -77.39 -20.95 -43.06
N LYS A 21 -77.45 -22.21 -42.54
CA LYS A 21 -76.40 -22.85 -41.79
C LYS A 21 -75.20 -23.21 -42.69
N GLN A 22 -75.43 -23.61 -43.92
CA GLN A 22 -74.37 -23.87 -44.90
C GLN A 22 -73.61 -22.58 -45.16
N LYS A 23 -74.27 -21.49 -45.37
CA LYS A 23 -73.64 -20.17 -45.59
C LYS A 23 -72.80 -19.73 -44.37
N PHE A 24 -73.37 -19.88 -43.17
CA PHE A 24 -72.65 -19.56 -41.90
C PHE A 24 -71.35 -20.41 -41.73
N VAL A 25 -71.40 -21.69 -42.00
CA VAL A 25 -70.22 -22.55 -41.94
C VAL A 25 -69.19 -22.09 -42.96
N GLN A 26 -69.58 -21.83 -44.21
CA GLN A 26 -68.66 -21.33 -45.23
C GLN A 26 -68.01 -20.00 -44.87
N GLU A 27 -68.75 -19.07 -44.34
CA GLU A 27 -68.26 -17.77 -43.89
C GLU A 27 -67.29 -17.93 -42.70
N THR A 28 -67.58 -18.83 -41.76
CA THR A 28 -66.70 -19.13 -40.64
C THR A 28 -65.40 -19.82 -41.06
N GLU A 29 -65.49 -20.82 -41.96
CA GLU A 29 -64.27 -21.43 -42.53
C GLU A 29 -63.42 -20.43 -43.37
N HIS A 30 -64.07 -19.50 -44.09
CA HIS A 30 -63.38 -18.48 -44.78
C HIS A 30 -62.64 -17.52 -43.83
N LEU A 31 -63.29 -17.16 -42.70
CA LEU A 31 -62.69 -16.35 -41.67
C LEU A 31 -61.51 -17.06 -41.02
N ASP A 32 -61.65 -18.33 -40.62
CA ASP A 32 -60.57 -19.15 -40.06
C ASP A 32 -59.36 -19.22 -41.00
N ASN A 33 -59.61 -19.44 -42.27
CA ASN A 33 -58.54 -19.47 -43.28
C ASN A 33 -57.85 -18.11 -43.43
N LYS A 34 -58.56 -17.01 -43.37
CA LYS A 34 -57.96 -15.67 -43.37
C LYS A 34 -57.11 -15.41 -42.13
N ILE A 35 -57.60 -15.82 -40.96
CA ILE A 35 -56.85 -15.71 -39.69
C ILE A 35 -55.58 -16.57 -39.78
N ALA A 36 -55.71 -17.81 -40.24
CA ALA A 36 -54.57 -18.70 -40.40
C ALA A 36 -53.50 -18.13 -41.34
N GLN A 37 -53.93 -17.53 -42.49
CA GLN A 37 -53.04 -16.85 -43.42
C GLN A 37 -52.38 -15.62 -42.81
N ALA A 38 -53.13 -14.80 -42.03
CA ALA A 38 -52.59 -13.63 -41.38
C ALA A 38 -51.59 -13.97 -40.27
N MET A 39 -51.79 -15.11 -39.59
CA MET A 39 -50.86 -15.62 -38.57
C MET A 39 -49.61 -16.34 -39.12
N ASN A 40 -49.68 -16.78 -40.38
CA ASN A 40 -48.55 -17.46 -41.05
C ASN A 40 -47.58 -16.44 -41.63
N ILE A 41 -46.89 -15.73 -40.73
CA ILE A 41 -45.84 -14.76 -41.13
C ILE A 41 -44.57 -15.54 -41.40
N PRO A 42 -43.97 -15.40 -42.60
CA PRO A 42 -42.73 -16.07 -42.89
C PRO A 42 -41.63 -15.55 -41.99
N VAL A 43 -40.97 -16.47 -41.29
CA VAL A 43 -39.80 -16.15 -40.45
C VAL A 43 -38.63 -15.83 -41.36
N PRO A 44 -38.01 -14.65 -41.26
CA PRO A 44 -36.83 -14.33 -42.04
C PRO A 44 -35.71 -15.33 -41.79
N ASP A 45 -35.05 -15.83 -42.84
CA ASP A 45 -34.00 -16.85 -42.79
C ASP A 45 -32.82 -16.42 -41.94
N ASP A 46 -32.61 -15.11 -41.79
CA ASP A 46 -31.49 -14.53 -41.05
C ASP A 46 -31.83 -14.18 -39.59
N LEU A 47 -33.07 -14.39 -39.14
CA LEU A 47 -33.52 -14.01 -37.79
C LEU A 47 -32.71 -14.74 -36.71
N VAL A 48 -32.48 -16.03 -36.85
CA VAL A 48 -31.69 -16.82 -35.90
C VAL A 48 -30.28 -16.26 -35.78
N ASN A 49 -29.65 -15.99 -36.87
CA ASN A 49 -28.27 -15.45 -36.90
C ASN A 49 -28.21 -14.04 -36.27
N LYS A 50 -29.20 -13.20 -36.53
CA LYS A 50 -29.30 -11.85 -35.95
C LYS A 50 -29.51 -11.91 -34.43
N LEU A 51 -30.33 -12.84 -33.94
CA LEU A 51 -30.58 -13.00 -32.51
C LEU A 51 -29.32 -13.52 -31.77
N ILE A 52 -28.66 -14.53 -32.35
CA ILE A 52 -27.42 -15.07 -31.77
C ILE A 52 -26.32 -14.00 -31.78
N LEU A 53 -26.16 -13.25 -32.86
CA LEU A 53 -25.16 -12.18 -32.93
C LEU A 53 -25.42 -11.07 -31.88
N ARG A 54 -26.66 -10.66 -31.73
CA ARG A 54 -27.03 -9.67 -30.69
C ARG A 54 -26.71 -10.17 -29.29
N GLN A 55 -27.01 -11.42 -28.99
CA GLN A 55 -26.74 -12.02 -27.70
C GLN A 55 -25.23 -12.14 -27.42
N THR A 56 -24.45 -12.56 -28.40
CA THR A 56 -22.99 -12.67 -28.27
C THR A 56 -22.34 -11.30 -28.11
N LEU A 57 -22.75 -10.29 -28.84
CA LEU A 57 -22.25 -8.92 -28.71
C LEU A 57 -22.59 -8.35 -27.32
N ALA A 58 -23.82 -8.54 -26.83
CA ALA A 58 -24.23 -8.08 -25.53
C ALA A 58 -23.43 -8.76 -24.40
N SER A 59 -23.21 -10.07 -24.51
CA SER A 59 -22.41 -10.82 -23.52
C SER A 59 -20.95 -10.39 -23.52
N HIS A 60 -20.35 -10.16 -24.69
CA HIS A 60 -18.97 -9.66 -24.80
C HIS A 60 -18.80 -8.25 -24.23
N GLN A 61 -19.75 -7.35 -24.43
CA GLN A 61 -19.72 -6.02 -23.84
C GLN A 61 -19.79 -6.08 -22.30
N GLN A 62 -20.69 -6.92 -21.79
CA GLN A 62 -20.86 -7.08 -20.34
C GLN A 62 -19.63 -7.71 -19.69
N GLN A 63 -18.98 -8.67 -20.35
CA GLN A 63 -17.76 -9.29 -19.87
C GLN A 63 -16.57 -8.31 -19.86
N LYS A 64 -16.40 -7.51 -20.91
CA LYS A 64 -15.37 -6.45 -20.98
C LYS A 64 -15.57 -5.40 -19.88
N SER A 65 -16.81 -5.01 -19.61
CA SER A 65 -17.13 -4.07 -18.52
C SER A 65 -16.75 -4.64 -17.15
N LYS A 66 -17.15 -5.88 -16.85
CA LYS A 66 -16.81 -6.57 -15.59
C LYS A 66 -15.29 -6.70 -15.40
N THR A 67 -14.55 -7.02 -16.47
CA THR A 67 -13.08 -7.13 -16.41
C THR A 67 -12.43 -5.77 -16.13
N ARG A 68 -12.89 -4.70 -16.79
CA ARG A 68 -12.37 -3.34 -16.52
C ARG A 68 -12.62 -2.88 -15.08
N VAL A 69 -13.82 -3.14 -14.54
CA VAL A 69 -14.15 -2.82 -13.14
C VAL A 69 -13.27 -3.61 -12.16
N ARG A 70 -13.04 -4.90 -12.42
CA ARG A 70 -12.14 -5.72 -11.58
C ARG A 70 -10.71 -5.23 -11.61
N LEU A 71 -10.19 -4.87 -12.79
CA LEU A 71 -8.85 -4.31 -12.93
C LEU A 71 -8.73 -2.95 -12.23
N ALA A 72 -9.74 -2.08 -12.35
CA ALA A 72 -9.76 -0.80 -11.65
C ALA A 72 -9.75 -0.97 -10.13
N MET A 73 -10.53 -1.92 -9.59
CA MET A 73 -10.52 -2.24 -8.16
C MET A 73 -9.16 -2.80 -7.71
N ALA A 74 -8.56 -3.70 -8.48
CA ALA A 74 -7.23 -4.23 -8.16
C ALA A 74 -6.17 -3.12 -8.16
N ALA A 75 -6.20 -2.22 -9.13
CA ALA A 75 -5.29 -1.09 -9.21
C ALA A 75 -5.45 -0.11 -8.03
N SER A 76 -6.69 0.17 -7.59
CA SER A 76 -6.93 1.04 -6.44
C SER A 76 -6.42 0.41 -5.12
N VAL A 77 -6.63 -0.89 -4.93
CA VAL A 77 -6.10 -1.59 -3.75
C VAL A 77 -4.57 -1.59 -3.76
N ALA A 78 -3.94 -1.87 -4.91
CA ALA A 78 -2.48 -1.82 -5.04
C ALA A 78 -1.91 -0.41 -4.77
N LEU A 79 -2.59 0.63 -5.23
CA LEU A 79 -2.20 2.03 -4.99
C LEU A 79 -2.30 2.39 -3.51
N VAL A 80 -3.39 2.02 -2.84
CA VAL A 80 -3.55 2.27 -1.40
C VAL A 80 -2.49 1.51 -0.60
N MET A 81 -2.25 0.22 -0.91
CA MET A 81 -1.18 -0.55 -0.25
C MET A 81 0.21 0.07 -0.49
N GLY A 82 0.49 0.51 -1.71
CA GLY A 82 1.75 1.17 -2.04
C GLY A 82 1.95 2.47 -1.29
N LEU A 83 0.92 3.31 -1.19
CA LEU A 83 0.97 4.57 -0.44
C LEU A 83 1.11 4.33 1.06
N THR A 84 0.36 3.38 1.63
CA THR A 84 0.47 3.06 3.07
C THR A 84 1.81 2.46 3.42
N ALA A 85 2.33 1.53 2.61
CA ALA A 85 3.66 0.97 2.80
C ALA A 85 4.75 2.05 2.70
N ASN A 86 4.66 2.94 1.71
CA ASN A 86 5.58 4.06 1.56
C ASN A 86 5.53 4.98 2.79
N PHE A 87 4.33 5.37 3.23
CA PHE A 87 4.17 6.20 4.41
C PHE A 87 4.74 5.54 5.67
N MET A 88 4.51 4.23 5.88
CA MET A 88 5.06 3.50 7.03
C MET A 88 6.57 3.33 6.97
N MET A 89 7.15 3.14 5.78
CA MET A 89 8.60 2.92 5.62
C MET A 89 9.41 4.21 5.61
N PHE A 90 8.82 5.33 5.20
CA PHE A 90 9.52 6.61 5.07
C PHE A 90 9.10 7.67 6.10
N SER A 91 8.10 7.38 6.96
CA SER A 91 7.83 8.24 8.10
C SER A 91 8.86 7.97 9.19
N SER A 92 9.60 8.99 9.60
CA SER A 92 10.43 8.91 10.79
C SER A 92 9.58 8.53 12.01
N THR A 93 10.02 7.50 12.73
CA THR A 93 9.35 7.08 13.98
C THR A 93 9.64 8.05 15.12
N TYR A 94 10.71 8.83 14.99
CA TYR A 94 11.21 9.75 16.00
C TYR A 94 11.07 11.18 15.53
N LYS A 95 10.62 12.07 16.42
CA LYS A 95 10.38 13.48 16.11
C LYS A 95 11.56 14.36 16.50
N ASN A 96 12.42 13.89 17.37
CA ASN A 96 13.54 14.65 17.88
C ASN A 96 14.82 13.82 17.98
N LEU A 97 15.95 14.50 18.05
CA LEU A 97 17.29 13.91 18.15
C LEU A 97 17.46 13.04 19.39
N ALA A 98 16.85 13.42 20.50
CA ALA A 98 16.98 12.74 21.77
C ALA A 98 16.37 11.34 21.75
N ASP A 99 15.12 11.24 21.32
CA ASP A 99 14.40 9.97 21.25
C ASP A 99 15.10 9.00 20.30
N TYR A 100 15.59 9.50 19.18
CA TYR A 100 16.33 8.69 18.24
C TYR A 100 17.66 8.19 18.83
N ALA A 101 18.43 9.06 19.49
CA ALA A 101 19.71 8.71 20.08
C ALA A 101 19.54 7.66 21.20
N ILE A 102 18.55 7.85 22.07
CA ILE A 102 18.20 6.89 23.13
C ILE A 102 17.82 5.54 22.56
N ALA A 103 16.96 5.53 21.54
CA ALA A 103 16.51 4.29 20.91
C ALA A 103 17.68 3.56 20.22
N HIS A 104 18.57 4.28 19.56
CA HIS A 104 19.75 3.73 18.90
C HIS A 104 20.72 3.08 19.92
N VAL A 105 21.02 3.80 20.99
CA VAL A 105 21.88 3.26 22.07
C VAL A 105 21.26 2.03 22.72
N ASN A 106 19.96 2.05 23.03
CA ASN A 106 19.26 0.89 23.61
C ASN A 106 19.29 -0.33 22.68
N HIS A 107 19.19 -0.11 21.37
CA HIS A 107 19.27 -1.19 20.37
C HIS A 107 20.66 -1.81 20.32
N GLU A 108 21.70 -0.99 20.39
CA GLU A 108 23.09 -1.42 20.25
C GLU A 108 23.79 -1.74 21.58
N ALA A 109 23.17 -1.46 22.72
CA ALA A 109 23.77 -1.61 24.04
C ALA A 109 24.36 -3.00 24.33
N LYS A 110 23.90 -4.05 23.63
CA LYS A 110 24.41 -5.42 23.78
C LYS A 110 25.72 -5.67 23.03
N HIS A 111 26.09 -4.78 22.12
CA HIS A 111 27.25 -4.95 21.26
C HIS A 111 28.50 -4.29 21.80
N PHE A 112 28.36 -3.36 22.75
CA PHE A 112 29.49 -2.62 23.33
C PHE A 112 29.67 -2.93 24.79
N SER A 113 30.91 -3.19 25.16
CA SER A 113 31.34 -3.38 26.53
C SER A 113 32.37 -2.32 26.90
N ASN A 114 32.29 -1.81 28.15
CA ASN A 114 33.24 -0.81 28.65
C ASN A 114 34.69 -1.38 28.82
N THR A 115 34.82 -2.68 28.66
CA THR A 115 36.12 -3.38 28.71
C THR A 115 36.64 -3.83 27.34
N ALA A 116 36.01 -3.37 26.26
CA ALA A 116 36.41 -3.70 24.90
C ALA A 116 37.81 -3.08 24.57
N GLU A 117 38.63 -3.84 23.87
CA GLU A 117 39.91 -3.34 23.39
C GLU A 117 39.72 -2.24 22.35
N PRO A 118 40.52 -1.16 22.42
CA PRO A 118 40.44 -0.09 21.46
C PRO A 118 40.93 -0.55 20.09
N THR A 119 40.07 -0.49 19.10
CA THR A 119 40.37 -0.94 17.73
C THR A 119 40.54 0.21 16.73
N VAL A 120 40.29 1.44 17.16
CA VAL A 120 40.23 2.62 16.28
C VAL A 120 41.40 3.56 16.56
N THR A 121 42.15 3.92 15.52
CA THR A 121 43.21 4.90 15.58
C THR A 121 42.71 6.32 15.31
N LEU A 122 43.42 7.33 15.78
CA LEU A 122 43.12 8.76 15.51
C LEU A 122 43.10 9.06 14.00
N ALA A 123 44.02 8.46 13.23
CA ALA A 123 44.04 8.62 11.78
C ALA A 123 42.75 8.08 11.13
N SER A 124 42.33 6.87 11.49
CA SER A 124 41.09 6.27 11.00
C SER A 124 39.82 7.08 11.43
N LEU A 125 39.83 7.64 12.63
CA LEU A 125 38.80 8.53 13.11
C LEU A 125 38.70 9.81 12.26
N ASN A 126 39.84 10.45 12.01
CA ASN A 126 39.91 11.69 11.23
C ASN A 126 39.51 11.49 9.76
N ASP A 127 39.84 10.33 9.17
CA ASP A 127 39.36 9.97 7.84
C ASP A 127 37.83 9.91 7.80
N LYS A 128 37.20 9.36 8.85
CA LYS A 128 35.75 9.33 8.96
C LYS A 128 35.15 10.72 9.24
N MET A 129 35.85 11.54 10.03
CA MET A 129 35.42 12.90 10.37
C MET A 129 35.47 13.88 9.19
N ALA A 130 36.28 13.60 8.18
CA ALA A 130 36.43 14.46 7.00
C ALA A 130 35.09 14.73 6.28
N VAL A 131 34.17 13.76 6.32
CA VAL A 131 32.81 13.91 5.77
C VAL A 131 32.01 15.02 6.46
N PHE A 132 32.27 15.25 7.76
CA PHE A 132 31.64 16.28 8.59
C PHE A 132 32.45 17.56 8.67
N LYS A 133 33.50 17.69 7.85
CA LYS A 133 34.41 18.85 7.83
C LYS A 133 35.04 19.16 9.19
N GLY A 134 35.27 18.11 9.97
CA GLY A 134 35.89 18.19 11.29
C GLY A 134 37.12 17.28 11.38
N SER A 135 37.90 17.49 12.44
CA SER A 135 38.99 16.62 12.83
C SER A 135 39.17 16.68 14.33
N PHE A 136 39.76 15.66 14.88
CA PHE A 136 40.22 15.62 16.28
C PHE A 136 41.72 15.86 16.30
N ASP A 137 42.18 16.75 17.16
CA ASP A 137 43.61 17.02 17.33
C ASP A 137 44.29 15.96 18.20
N SER A 138 43.50 15.38 19.10
CA SER A 138 43.96 14.30 19.98
C SER A 138 42.78 13.39 20.32
N THR A 139 43.04 12.18 20.80
CA THR A 139 42.02 11.32 21.38
C THR A 139 41.69 11.77 22.79
N PHE A 140 40.45 12.14 23.02
CA PHE A 140 39.95 12.45 24.37
C PHE A 140 39.21 11.22 24.93
N GLY A 141 39.99 10.27 25.43
CA GLY A 141 39.50 9.02 25.95
C GLY A 141 39.77 7.83 25.07
N THR A 142 39.47 6.65 25.56
CA THR A 142 39.69 5.39 24.86
C THR A 142 38.52 5.13 23.91
N LEU A 143 38.77 5.19 22.60
CA LEU A 143 37.79 4.95 21.57
C LEU A 143 37.67 3.44 21.29
N ILE A 144 36.52 2.87 21.57
CA ILE A 144 36.17 1.46 21.38
C ILE A 144 35.70 1.19 19.96
N PHE A 145 34.87 2.09 19.43
CA PHE A 145 34.19 1.90 18.15
C PHE A 145 34.05 3.22 17.41
N ALA A 146 34.21 3.18 16.09
CA ALA A 146 33.90 4.31 15.20
C ALA A 146 33.44 3.77 13.84
N ASP A 147 32.18 3.96 13.52
CA ASP A 147 31.67 3.64 12.18
C ASP A 147 30.48 4.53 11.79
N TYR A 148 30.20 4.52 10.50
CA TYR A 148 29.02 5.22 9.99
C TYR A 148 27.76 4.45 10.32
N CYS A 149 26.77 5.16 10.79
CA CYS A 149 25.41 4.66 10.94
C CYS A 149 24.43 5.55 10.17
N ARG A 150 23.19 5.15 10.12
CA ARG A 150 22.10 5.99 9.61
C ARG A 150 21.29 6.48 10.79
N PHE A 151 21.18 7.80 10.90
CA PHE A 151 20.41 8.48 11.91
C PHE A 151 19.25 9.18 11.18
N ASP A 152 18.06 8.66 11.29
CA ASP A 152 16.88 9.10 10.54
C ASP A 152 17.10 9.25 9.02
N GLY A 153 17.73 8.25 8.42
CA GLY A 153 18.06 8.27 6.99
C GLY A 153 19.35 9.01 6.63
N ASN A 154 19.82 9.92 7.48
CA ASN A 154 21.04 10.69 7.28
C ASN A 154 22.28 9.90 7.66
N LYS A 155 23.36 10.08 6.90
CA LYS A 155 24.66 9.49 7.22
C LYS A 155 25.23 10.18 8.46
N SER A 156 25.47 9.43 9.52
CA SER A 156 25.99 9.89 10.80
C SER A 156 27.25 9.08 11.16
N LEU A 157 28.08 9.63 12.01
CA LEU A 157 29.21 8.93 12.59
C LEU A 157 28.87 8.57 14.03
N HIS A 158 28.92 7.28 14.35
CA HIS A 158 28.73 6.76 15.69
C HIS A 158 30.10 6.38 16.28
N LEU A 159 30.41 7.00 17.40
CA LEU A 159 31.62 6.75 18.19
C LEU A 159 31.19 6.18 19.54
N VAL A 160 31.94 5.18 20.02
CA VAL A 160 31.76 4.67 21.38
C VAL A 160 33.08 4.77 22.12
N PHE A 161 33.04 5.51 23.21
CA PHE A 161 34.20 5.68 24.10
C PHE A 161 34.03 4.87 25.37
N GLN A 162 35.14 4.45 25.95
CA GLN A 162 35.19 3.90 27.27
C GLN A 162 34.92 5.02 28.29
N GLY A 163 33.83 4.91 29.03
CA GLY A 163 33.51 5.83 30.11
C GLY A 163 34.09 5.37 31.46
N GLN A 164 33.70 6.05 32.53
CA GLN A 164 34.10 5.67 33.88
C GLN A 164 33.35 4.43 34.38
N SER A 165 32.09 4.35 34.13
CA SER A 165 31.18 3.26 34.59
C SER A 165 30.53 2.51 33.43
N SER A 166 30.31 3.16 32.30
CA SER A 166 29.62 2.61 31.16
C SER A 166 30.13 3.22 29.84
N PRO A 167 29.93 2.56 28.69
CA PRO A 167 30.25 3.15 27.40
C PRO A 167 29.52 4.47 27.18
N VAL A 168 30.23 5.44 26.57
CA VAL A 168 29.67 6.72 26.17
C VAL A 168 29.55 6.75 24.65
N ASN A 169 28.35 6.96 24.17
CA ASN A 169 28.03 7.02 22.76
C ASN A 169 28.03 8.47 22.29
N VAL A 170 28.72 8.74 21.19
CA VAL A 170 28.77 10.07 20.57
C VAL A 170 28.34 9.93 19.11
N PHE A 171 27.32 10.66 18.76
CA PHE A 171 26.84 10.73 17.38
C PHE A 171 27.16 12.09 16.80
N ILE A 172 27.71 12.08 15.58
CA ILE A 172 27.98 13.28 14.79
C ILE A 172 27.12 13.18 13.54
N LEU A 173 26.23 14.14 13.36
CA LEU A 173 25.24 14.12 12.29
C LEU A 173 25.12 15.50 11.67
N PRO A 174 24.79 15.60 10.38
CA PRO A 174 24.51 16.86 9.74
C PRO A 174 23.42 17.62 10.49
N ASP A 175 23.46 18.94 10.46
CA ASP A 175 22.35 19.77 10.96
C ASP A 175 21.13 19.55 10.07
N ASP A 176 20.20 18.72 10.54
CA ASP A 176 18.98 18.35 9.83
C ASP A 176 17.80 19.11 10.44
N LYS A 177 17.09 19.83 9.60
CA LYS A 177 15.92 20.61 10.02
C LYS A 177 14.69 19.76 10.32
N ASP A 178 14.69 18.51 9.90
CA ASP A 178 13.53 17.62 10.06
C ASP A 178 13.46 17.00 11.46
N LEU A 179 14.59 16.99 12.20
CA LEU A 179 14.62 16.50 13.57
C LEU A 179 14.74 17.68 14.56
N GLU A 180 13.79 17.75 15.48
CA GLU A 180 13.81 18.75 16.52
C GLU A 180 15.04 18.60 17.43
N PHE A 181 15.79 19.70 17.62
CA PHE A 181 16.95 19.73 18.47
C PHE A 181 16.54 19.78 19.95
N VAL A 182 17.05 18.84 20.75
CA VAL A 182 16.82 18.80 22.21
C VAL A 182 18.17 18.85 22.93
N ALA A 183 18.45 19.96 23.59
CA ALA A 183 19.76 20.21 24.19
C ALA A 183 20.12 19.25 25.34
N ASN A 184 19.17 18.89 26.19
CA ASN A 184 19.36 17.96 27.31
C ASN A 184 18.18 17.00 27.37
N PHE A 185 18.47 15.73 27.58
CA PHE A 185 17.43 14.71 27.61
C PHE A 185 17.84 13.53 28.51
N GLU A 186 16.83 12.81 29.00
CA GLU A 186 17.05 11.58 29.76
C GLU A 186 15.83 10.68 29.72
N ASP A 187 16.04 9.38 29.88
CA ASP A 187 15.00 8.38 30.10
C ASP A 187 15.22 7.67 31.46
N ALA A 188 14.69 6.47 31.63
CA ALA A 188 14.87 5.69 32.84
C ALA A 188 16.34 5.29 33.12
N LYS A 189 17.15 5.06 32.08
CA LYS A 189 18.52 4.50 32.17
C LYS A 189 19.58 5.45 31.65
N LEU A 190 19.29 6.18 30.60
CA LEU A 190 20.25 6.98 29.85
C LEU A 190 20.03 8.48 30.10
N ARG A 191 21.10 9.23 29.96
CA ARG A 191 21.07 10.69 29.83
C ARG A 191 21.91 11.10 28.64
N GLY A 192 21.52 12.21 28.03
CA GLY A 192 22.27 12.71 26.90
C GLY A 192 22.21 14.23 26.81
N LYS A 193 23.10 14.74 25.96
CA LYS A 193 23.19 16.15 25.64
C LYS A 193 23.52 16.32 24.18
N SER A 194 22.85 17.28 23.54
CA SER A 194 23.14 17.65 22.16
C SER A 194 23.77 19.03 22.09
N LEU A 195 24.69 19.21 21.17
CA LEU A 195 25.40 20.46 20.89
C LEU A 195 25.38 20.73 19.38
N HIS A 196 25.23 22.01 19.02
CA HIS A 196 25.51 22.44 17.67
C HIS A 196 27.03 22.69 17.51
N PHE A 197 27.62 22.13 16.48
CA PHE A 197 29.02 22.35 16.14
C PHE A 197 29.17 22.56 14.63
N ASN A 198 29.50 23.77 14.24
CA ASN A 198 29.54 24.18 12.83
C ASN A 198 28.22 23.86 12.08
N HIS A 199 28.28 22.95 11.10
CA HIS A 199 27.14 22.48 10.32
C HIS A 199 26.70 21.06 10.74
N SER A 200 26.95 20.70 12.00
CA SER A 200 26.66 19.37 12.52
C SER A 200 26.06 19.45 13.91
N ASN A 201 25.33 18.44 14.26
CA ASN A 201 24.90 18.20 15.64
C ASN A 201 25.74 17.10 16.25
N ILE A 202 26.20 17.32 17.47
CA ILE A 202 26.89 16.32 18.26
C ILE A 202 25.95 15.90 19.39
N VAL A 203 25.70 14.61 19.52
CA VAL A 203 24.82 14.05 20.54
C VAL A 203 25.63 13.09 21.40
N VAL A 204 25.74 13.34 22.69
CA VAL A 204 26.45 12.50 23.66
C VAL A 204 25.44 11.80 24.52
N VAL A 205 25.53 10.47 24.64
CA VAL A 205 24.63 9.64 25.44
C VAL A 205 25.41 8.66 26.30
N GLY A 206 25.13 8.60 27.55
CA GLY A 206 25.68 7.61 28.50
C GLY A 206 24.64 7.21 29.53
N ASP A 207 24.99 6.25 30.37
CA ASP A 207 24.15 5.90 31.51
C ASP A 207 23.97 7.10 32.45
N LYS A 208 22.87 7.13 33.21
CA LYS A 208 22.58 8.24 34.16
C LYS A 208 23.71 8.51 35.13
N ASN A 209 24.46 7.47 35.51
CA ASN A 209 25.56 7.57 36.47
C ASN A 209 26.91 7.92 35.80
N GLU A 210 26.96 7.94 34.47
CA GLU A 210 28.16 8.30 33.72
C GLU A 210 28.33 9.83 33.68
N PRO A 211 29.51 10.38 34.01
CA PRO A 211 29.74 11.83 33.97
C PRO A 211 29.97 12.33 32.54
N ILE A 212 28.89 12.53 31.79
CA ILE A 212 28.94 12.96 30.36
C ILE A 212 29.47 14.39 30.15
N LYS A 213 29.54 15.23 31.19
CA LYS A 213 29.98 16.63 31.02
C LYS A 213 31.41 16.77 30.48
N GLN A 214 32.30 15.86 30.82
CA GLN A 214 33.69 15.85 30.36
C GLN A 214 33.79 15.67 28.85
N TRP A 215 32.82 15.00 28.24
CA TRP A 215 32.76 14.69 26.79
C TRP A 215 32.22 15.87 25.96
N LEU A 216 31.84 16.95 26.61
CA LEU A 216 31.25 18.14 25.97
C LEU A 216 32.21 19.33 25.94
N ASN A 217 33.31 19.24 26.67
CA ASN A 217 34.32 20.28 26.80
C ASN A 217 35.65 19.89 26.13
N ALA A 218 35.63 18.81 25.38
CA ALA A 218 36.79 18.26 24.68
C ALA A 218 36.90 18.78 23.25
#